data_e823448c142724484733a2949e94257d
#
_entry.id   e823448c142724484733a2949e94257d
#
_cell.length_a   1.000
_cell.length_b   1.000
_cell.length_c   1.000
_cell.angle_alpha   90.00
_cell.angle_beta   90.00
_cell.angle_gamma   90.00
#
_symmetry.space_group_name_H-M   'P 1'
#
loop_
_entity.id
_entity.type
_entity.pdbx_description
1 polymer ?
#
loop_
_entity_poly.entity_id
_entity_poly.type
_entity_poly.pdbx_seq_one_letter_code
_entity_poly.pdbx_strand_id
1 'polypeptide(L)'
;MTTSLPAGLVPDGALVDAAATVGRLVVGPVRRGEPLTDVRLLGASLLVGGDVAVPVRVAEPATAALVGAGDRVDVLAASPEGGTVASVVASGLAVLSVPALGDDVGEGALLVLAADRPTAARLAAAAVTGRLSVVVGAP
;
A
#
# COMPACT_ATOMS: atom_id res chain seq x y z
N MET A 1 -14.51 -19.19 0.83
CA MET A 1 -15.59 -19.95 1.53
C MET A 1 -16.17 -19.07 2.62
N THR A 2 -17.48 -18.93 2.65
CA THR A 2 -18.19 -18.16 3.66
C THR A 2 -18.60 -19.07 4.82
N THR A 3 -18.64 -18.51 6.02
CA THR A 3 -19.05 -19.21 7.23
C THR A 3 -20.13 -18.41 7.94
N SER A 4 -21.18 -19.11 8.38
CA SER A 4 -22.25 -18.47 9.17
C SER A 4 -21.81 -18.36 10.62
N LEU A 5 -21.92 -17.16 11.19
CA LEU A 5 -21.65 -16.88 12.61
C LEU A 5 -22.96 -16.45 13.31
N PRO A 6 -23.14 -16.79 14.60
CA PRO A 6 -24.21 -16.22 15.40
C PRO A 6 -24.12 -14.70 15.42
N ALA A 7 -25.26 -13.99 15.39
CA ALA A 7 -25.33 -12.53 15.30
C ALA A 7 -24.50 -11.82 16.38
N GLY A 8 -24.42 -12.37 17.61
CA GLY A 8 -23.63 -11.80 18.70
C GLY A 8 -22.12 -11.97 18.56
N LEU A 9 -21.64 -12.77 17.62
CA LEU A 9 -20.22 -13.01 17.34
C LEU A 9 -19.73 -12.33 16.06
N VAL A 10 -20.62 -11.63 15.36
CA VAL A 10 -20.25 -10.89 14.13
C VAL A 10 -19.67 -9.54 14.55
N PRO A 11 -18.39 -9.23 14.21
CA PRO A 11 -17.81 -7.93 14.49
C PRO A 11 -18.52 -6.81 13.71
N ASP A 12 -18.49 -5.61 14.26
CA ASP A 12 -18.95 -4.42 13.55
C ASP A 12 -18.14 -4.25 12.24
N GLY A 13 -18.83 -3.93 11.15
CA GLY A 13 -18.20 -3.77 9.84
C GLY A 13 -17.88 -5.07 9.12
N ALA A 14 -18.26 -6.24 9.67
CA ALA A 14 -18.03 -7.52 9.01
C ALA A 14 -18.75 -7.58 7.66
N LEU A 15 -18.03 -8.08 6.65
CA LEU A 15 -18.55 -8.23 5.30
C LEU A 15 -19.46 -9.45 5.22
N VAL A 16 -20.69 -9.23 4.84
CA VAL A 16 -21.72 -10.28 4.74
C VAL A 16 -22.01 -10.72 3.31
N ASP A 17 -21.51 -9.98 2.33
CA ASP A 17 -21.65 -10.27 0.92
C ASP A 17 -20.31 -10.62 0.30
N ALA A 18 -20.12 -11.90 -0.03
CA ALA A 18 -18.91 -12.38 -0.66
C ALA A 18 -18.72 -11.79 -2.07
N ALA A 19 -19.78 -11.54 -2.81
CA ALA A 19 -19.71 -10.98 -4.16
C ALA A 19 -19.13 -9.55 -4.16
N ALA A 20 -19.45 -8.74 -3.14
CA ALA A 20 -18.91 -7.39 -2.98
C ALA A 20 -17.42 -7.38 -2.60
N THR A 21 -16.88 -8.51 -2.18
CA THR A 21 -15.50 -8.66 -1.67
C THR A 21 -14.53 -9.19 -2.71
N VAL A 22 -15.02 -10.02 -3.62
CA VAL A 22 -14.19 -10.66 -4.66
C VAL A 22 -13.54 -9.61 -5.57
N GLY A 23 -12.24 -9.76 -5.79
CA GLY A 23 -11.45 -8.85 -6.61
C GLY A 23 -10.98 -7.58 -5.89
N ARG A 24 -11.30 -7.41 -4.62
CA ARG A 24 -10.81 -6.27 -3.81
C ARG A 24 -9.51 -6.63 -3.11
N LEU A 25 -8.64 -5.64 -2.99
CA LEU A 25 -7.38 -5.81 -2.27
C LEU A 25 -7.61 -5.77 -0.76
N VAL A 26 -6.87 -6.59 -0.05
CA VAL A 26 -6.90 -6.65 1.42
C VAL A 26 -5.68 -5.93 1.99
N VAL A 27 -5.91 -5.14 3.02
CA VAL A 27 -4.84 -4.45 3.76
C VAL A 27 -4.18 -5.45 4.70
N GLY A 28 -3.08 -6.05 4.25
CA GLY A 28 -2.31 -7.01 5.04
C GLY A 28 -2.85 -8.45 5.02
N PRO A 29 -2.12 -9.37 5.62
CA PRO A 29 -2.49 -10.78 5.61
C PRO A 29 -3.73 -11.04 6.47
N VAL A 30 -4.62 -11.88 5.94
CA VAL A 30 -5.81 -12.38 6.64
C VAL A 30 -5.60 -13.84 6.98
N ARG A 31 -5.82 -14.19 8.23
CA ARG A 31 -5.70 -15.57 8.72
C ARG A 31 -6.97 -16.36 8.45
N ARG A 32 -6.82 -17.66 8.33
CA ARG A 32 -7.97 -18.57 8.21
C ARG A 32 -8.87 -18.45 9.44
N GLY A 33 -10.17 -18.26 9.22
CA GLY A 33 -11.14 -18.08 10.31
C GLY A 33 -11.27 -16.66 10.82
N GLU A 34 -10.42 -15.72 10.38
CA GLU A 34 -10.53 -14.31 10.72
C GLU A 34 -11.69 -13.67 9.95
N PRO A 35 -12.64 -13.00 10.63
CA PRO A 35 -13.70 -12.27 9.95
C PRO A 35 -13.13 -11.14 9.11
N LEU A 36 -13.57 -11.03 7.87
CA LEU A 36 -13.19 -9.93 6.98
C LEU A 36 -14.12 -8.75 7.23
N THR A 37 -13.54 -7.62 7.57
CA THR A 37 -14.27 -6.37 7.82
C THR A 37 -13.98 -5.36 6.72
N ASP A 38 -14.82 -4.34 6.61
CA ASP A 38 -14.68 -3.27 5.63
C ASP A 38 -13.33 -2.53 5.75
N VAL A 39 -12.82 -2.36 6.97
CA VAL A 39 -11.51 -1.74 7.23
C VAL A 39 -10.32 -2.57 6.75
N ARG A 40 -10.53 -3.86 6.49
CA ARG A 40 -9.51 -4.75 5.94
C ARG A 40 -9.44 -4.73 4.42
N LEU A 41 -10.45 -4.17 3.78
CA LEU A 41 -10.41 -3.99 2.34
C LEU A 41 -9.76 -2.66 1.98
N LEU A 42 -8.86 -2.70 1.00
CA LEU A 42 -8.45 -1.50 0.29
C LEU A 42 -9.68 -0.98 -0.46
N GLY A 43 -10.44 -0.18 0.23
CA GLY A 43 -11.68 0.33 -0.29
C GLY A 43 -11.55 1.75 -0.80
N ALA A 44 -12.59 2.19 -1.48
CA ALA A 44 -12.76 3.58 -1.89
C ALA A 44 -12.69 4.57 -0.71
N SER A 45 -12.84 4.11 0.53
CA SER A 45 -12.73 4.94 1.73
C SER A 45 -11.30 5.41 2.04
N LEU A 46 -10.28 4.70 1.54
CA LEU A 46 -8.87 5.09 1.68
C LEU A 46 -8.38 5.92 0.49
N LEU A 47 -9.14 5.92 -0.60
CA LEU A 47 -8.87 6.72 -1.78
C LEU A 47 -9.80 7.93 -1.78
N VAL A 48 -9.26 9.09 -1.52
CA VAL A 48 -10.04 10.33 -1.40
C VAL A 48 -10.01 11.07 -2.73
N GLY A 49 -11.18 11.55 -3.19
CA GLY A 49 -11.28 12.57 -4.23
C GLY A 49 -10.70 12.22 -5.61
N GLY A 50 -10.70 10.96 -5.99
CA GLY A 50 -10.16 10.53 -7.28
C GLY A 50 -8.73 10.02 -7.23
N ASP A 51 -8.17 9.85 -6.04
CA ASP A 51 -6.89 9.18 -5.84
C ASP A 51 -6.92 7.75 -6.37
N VAL A 52 -5.77 7.26 -6.77
CA VAL A 52 -5.56 5.89 -7.25
C VAL A 52 -4.54 5.18 -6.37
N ALA A 53 -4.65 3.87 -6.32
CA ALA A 53 -3.66 3.03 -5.64
C ALA A 53 -2.47 2.82 -6.58
N VAL A 54 -1.28 3.17 -6.12
CA VAL A 54 -0.04 3.09 -6.89
C VAL A 54 0.92 2.12 -6.21
N PRO A 55 1.26 1.00 -6.83
CA PRO A 55 2.32 0.14 -6.33
C PRO A 55 3.68 0.80 -6.60
N VAL A 56 4.47 0.95 -5.56
CA VAL A 56 5.82 1.55 -5.63
C VAL A 56 6.81 0.57 -5.01
N ARG A 57 7.83 0.20 -5.78
CA ARG A 57 8.92 -0.62 -5.27
C ARG A 57 10.04 0.27 -4.78
N VAL A 58 10.41 0.10 -3.51
CA VAL A 58 11.54 0.80 -2.91
C VAL A 58 12.74 -0.13 -2.80
N ALA A 59 13.94 0.46 -2.91
CA ALA A 59 15.18 -0.31 -3.01
C ALA A 59 15.53 -1.06 -1.72
N GLU A 60 15.18 -0.51 -0.57
CA GLU A 60 15.55 -1.05 0.73
C GLU A 60 14.49 -2.01 1.26
N PRO A 61 14.80 -3.32 1.40
CA PRO A 61 13.82 -4.31 1.87
C PRO A 61 13.34 -4.06 3.30
N ALA A 62 14.20 -3.50 4.16
CA ALA A 62 13.85 -3.22 5.55
C ALA A 62 12.76 -2.16 5.70
N THR A 63 12.48 -1.38 4.67
CA THR A 63 11.39 -0.40 4.66
C THR A 63 10.04 -1.04 4.98
N ALA A 64 9.80 -2.26 4.51
CA ALA A 64 8.56 -2.98 4.78
C ALA A 64 8.31 -3.25 6.27
N ALA A 65 9.38 -3.30 7.08
CA ALA A 65 9.27 -3.49 8.52
C ALA A 65 9.01 -2.18 9.29
N LEU A 66 9.33 -1.04 8.68
CA LEU A 66 9.23 0.29 9.30
C LEU A 66 7.95 1.03 8.94
N VAL A 67 7.30 0.65 7.85
CA VAL A 67 6.14 1.35 7.29
C VAL A 67 4.91 0.45 7.38
N GLY A 68 3.80 1.02 7.78
CA GLY A 68 2.52 0.32 7.85
C GLY A 68 1.39 1.09 7.17
N ALA A 69 0.28 0.41 6.96
CA ALA A 69 -0.93 1.04 6.42
C ALA A 69 -1.38 2.19 7.32
N GLY A 70 -1.71 3.33 6.71
CA GLY A 70 -2.07 4.56 7.41
C GLY A 70 -0.92 5.54 7.63
N ASP A 71 0.33 5.11 7.49
CA ASP A 71 1.47 6.00 7.56
C ASP A 71 1.51 6.98 6.39
N ARG A 72 2.20 8.09 6.59
CA ARG A 72 2.49 9.08 5.54
C ARG A 72 3.96 9.00 5.16
N VAL A 73 4.24 8.97 3.87
CA VAL A 73 5.61 8.87 3.36
C VAL A 73 5.88 9.90 2.27
N ASP A 74 7.13 10.32 2.20
CA ASP A 74 7.68 11.03 1.05
C ASP A 74 8.46 10.05 0.20
N VAL A 75 8.29 10.10 -1.11
CA VAL A 75 9.02 9.26 -2.05
C VAL A 75 10.14 10.07 -2.69
N LEU A 76 11.34 9.54 -2.60
CA LEU A 76 12.53 10.13 -3.18
C LEU A 76 13.09 9.24 -4.27
N ALA A 77 13.68 9.85 -5.29
CA ALA A 77 14.37 9.14 -6.37
C ALA A 77 15.85 9.52 -6.38
N ALA A 78 16.72 8.53 -6.40
CA ALA A 78 18.14 8.69 -6.61
C ALA A 78 18.49 8.38 -8.07
N SER A 79 19.38 9.18 -8.67
CA SER A 79 19.85 8.92 -10.01
C SER A 79 20.68 7.63 -10.05
N PRO A 80 20.50 6.77 -11.07
CA PRO A 80 21.32 5.57 -11.22
C PRO A 80 22.80 5.88 -11.52
N GLU A 81 23.10 7.09 -11.98
CA GLU A 81 24.46 7.53 -12.33
C GLU A 81 25.28 8.01 -11.12
N GLY A 82 24.80 7.77 -9.90
CA GLY A 82 25.58 8.04 -8.69
C GLY A 82 25.58 9.48 -8.22
N GLY A 83 24.50 10.21 -8.47
CA GLY A 83 24.30 11.53 -7.86
C GLY A 83 24.25 11.44 -6.33
N THR A 84 24.84 12.43 -5.67
CA THR A 84 24.88 12.53 -4.20
C THR A 84 23.59 13.03 -3.58
N VAL A 85 22.61 13.43 -4.38
CA VAL A 85 21.36 14.03 -3.91
C VAL A 85 20.15 13.29 -4.52
N ALA A 86 19.28 12.83 -3.64
CA ALA A 86 17.97 12.32 -4.06
C ALA A 86 16.97 13.48 -4.21
N SER A 87 16.10 13.39 -5.18
CA SER A 87 15.03 14.35 -5.39
C SER A 87 13.70 13.84 -4.86
N VAL A 88 12.90 14.72 -4.28
CA VAL A 88 11.56 14.38 -3.82
C VAL A 88 10.62 14.28 -5.03
N VAL A 89 10.04 13.11 -5.23
CA VAL A 89 9.07 12.85 -6.30
C VAL A 89 7.66 13.20 -5.85
N ALA A 90 7.31 12.84 -4.63
CA ALA A 90 6.02 13.11 -4.03
C ALA A 90 6.14 13.13 -2.51
N SER A 91 5.29 13.92 -1.85
CA SER A 91 5.29 14.08 -0.40
C SER A 91 3.93 13.79 0.21
N GLY A 92 3.94 13.29 1.43
CA GLY A 92 2.73 13.12 2.24
C GLY A 92 1.74 12.09 1.72
N LEU A 93 2.20 11.09 0.99
CA LEU A 93 1.34 10.04 0.44
C LEU A 93 0.94 9.04 1.53
N ALA A 94 -0.35 8.70 1.58
CA ALA A 94 -0.83 7.68 2.48
C ALA A 94 -0.42 6.28 2.01
N VAL A 95 0.10 5.47 2.92
CA VAL A 95 0.37 4.07 2.68
C VAL A 95 -0.93 3.28 2.83
N LEU A 96 -1.36 2.63 1.76
CA LEU A 96 -2.58 1.81 1.76
C LEU A 96 -2.30 0.39 2.25
N SER A 97 -1.19 -0.18 1.82
CA SER A 97 -0.74 -1.49 2.27
C SER A 97 0.76 -1.69 2.04
N VAL A 98 1.33 -2.64 2.75
CA VAL A 98 2.70 -3.13 2.56
C VAL A 98 2.59 -4.64 2.34
N PRO A 99 2.39 -5.10 1.08
CA PRO A 99 2.26 -6.51 0.80
C PRO A 99 3.52 -7.28 1.15
N ALA A 100 3.37 -8.43 1.79
CA ALA A 100 4.47 -9.37 1.96
C ALA A 100 4.81 -9.96 0.60
N LEU A 101 6.04 -9.74 0.13
CA LEU A 101 6.55 -10.35 -1.08
C LEU A 101 7.16 -11.72 -0.72
N GLY A 102 6.85 -12.74 -1.53
CA GLY A 102 7.55 -14.01 -1.45
C GLY A 102 9.01 -13.87 -1.93
N ASP A 103 9.83 -14.85 -1.62
CA ASP A 103 11.27 -14.87 -1.93
C ASP A 103 11.57 -14.75 -3.45
N ASP A 104 10.59 -15.04 -4.29
CA ASP A 104 10.73 -15.07 -5.75
C ASP A 104 10.47 -13.71 -6.45
N VAL A 105 10.17 -12.64 -5.73
CA VAL A 105 9.65 -11.41 -6.34
C VAL A 105 10.69 -10.28 -6.41
N GLY A 106 11.97 -10.60 -6.36
CA GLY A 106 13.05 -9.63 -6.54
C GLY A 106 13.38 -8.83 -5.28
N GLU A 107 14.38 -7.96 -5.38
CA GLU A 107 14.91 -7.18 -4.27
C GLU A 107 14.00 -5.98 -3.95
N GLY A 108 14.06 -5.52 -2.70
CA GLY A 108 13.35 -4.34 -2.23
C GLY A 108 12.05 -4.64 -1.51
N ALA A 109 11.27 -3.60 -1.27
CA ALA A 109 9.96 -3.68 -0.66
C ALA A 109 8.90 -3.08 -1.58
N LEU A 110 7.69 -3.62 -1.56
CA LEU A 110 6.56 -3.07 -2.28
C LEU A 110 5.66 -2.30 -1.32
N LEU A 111 5.35 -1.06 -1.68
CA LEU A 111 4.36 -0.23 -0.99
C LEU A 111 3.21 0.07 -1.95
N VAL A 112 2.00 0.05 -1.45
CA VAL A 112 0.85 0.56 -2.20
C VAL A 112 0.46 1.90 -1.61
N LEU A 113 0.56 2.96 -2.41
CA LEU A 113 0.36 4.34 -1.98
C LEU A 113 -0.92 4.91 -2.62
N ALA A 114 -1.56 5.83 -1.91
CA ALA A 114 -2.64 6.65 -2.47
C ALA A 114 -2.05 7.91 -3.09
N ALA A 115 -2.36 8.17 -4.34
CA ALA A 115 -1.90 9.36 -5.05
C ALA A 115 -2.92 9.80 -6.08
N ASP A 116 -2.92 11.09 -6.42
CA ASP A 116 -3.65 11.57 -7.57
C ASP A 116 -3.01 11.05 -8.88
N ARG A 117 -3.72 11.11 -9.98
CA ARG A 117 -3.24 10.59 -11.27
C ARG A 117 -1.96 11.26 -11.77
N PRO A 118 -1.78 12.59 -11.67
CA PRO A 118 -0.52 13.23 -12.04
C PRO A 118 0.66 12.75 -11.20
N THR A 119 0.48 12.62 -9.90
CA THR A 119 1.51 12.11 -8.99
C THR A 119 1.83 10.64 -9.27
N ALA A 120 0.81 9.82 -9.55
CA ALA A 120 0.99 8.43 -9.96
C ALA A 120 1.85 8.32 -11.22
N ALA A 121 1.63 9.18 -12.21
CA ALA A 121 2.44 9.23 -13.43
C ALA A 121 3.90 9.61 -13.13
N ARG A 122 4.14 10.56 -12.24
CA ARG A 122 5.50 10.95 -11.82
C ARG A 122 6.21 9.80 -11.10
N LEU A 123 5.51 9.09 -10.22
CA LEU A 123 6.06 7.93 -9.53
C LEU A 123 6.43 6.82 -10.51
N ALA A 124 5.57 6.54 -11.49
CA ALA A 124 5.85 5.54 -12.51
C ALA A 124 7.07 5.91 -13.36
N ALA A 125 7.19 7.16 -13.75
CA ALA A 125 8.36 7.65 -14.50
C ALA A 125 9.64 7.55 -13.68
N ALA A 126 9.60 7.94 -12.41
CA ALA A 126 10.75 7.89 -11.52
C ALA A 126 11.21 6.44 -11.25
N ALA A 127 10.27 5.50 -11.18
CA ALA A 127 10.58 4.07 -11.00
C ALA A 127 11.37 3.47 -12.16
N VAL A 128 11.18 3.99 -13.37
CA VAL A 128 11.91 3.54 -14.57
C VAL A 128 13.32 4.11 -14.60
N THR A 129 13.49 5.35 -14.18
CA THR A 129 14.74 6.11 -14.36
C THR A 129 15.67 6.09 -13.14
N GLY A 130 15.21 5.66 -11.99
CA GLY A 130 15.99 5.73 -10.76
C GLY A 130 15.59 4.69 -9.72
N ARG A 131 16.30 4.72 -8.61
CA ARG A 131 15.98 3.92 -7.42
C ARG A 131 15.13 4.76 -6.48
N LEU A 132 14.02 4.19 -6.06
CA LEU A 132 13.11 4.86 -5.14
C LEU A 132 13.40 4.48 -3.69
N SER A 133 13.29 5.46 -2.82
CA SER A 133 13.32 5.31 -1.36
C SER A 133 12.18 6.11 -0.76
N VAL A 134 11.85 5.82 0.49
CA VAL A 134 10.82 6.56 1.21
C VAL A 134 11.36 7.09 2.53
N VAL A 135 10.82 8.22 2.93
CA VAL A 135 11.02 8.81 4.26
C VAL A 135 9.67 8.81 4.95
N VAL A 136 9.63 8.27 6.16
CA VAL A 136 8.43 8.28 6.98
C VAL A 136 8.38 9.59 7.74
N GLY A 137 7.36 10.39 7.46
CA GLY A 137 7.12 11.63 8.17
C GLY A 137 6.44 11.40 9.52
N ALA A 138 6.55 12.39 10.42
CA ALA A 138 5.70 12.42 11.60
C ALA A 138 4.23 12.59 11.19
N PRO A 139 3.29 11.99 11.95
CA PRO A 139 1.88 12.13 11.68
C PRO A 139 1.39 13.57 11.82
#